data_e4dd5c9034a86bf5218fc0066657a77f
#
_entry.id   e4dd5c9034a86bf5218fc0066657a77f
#
_cell.length_a   1.000
_cell.length_b   1.000
_cell.length_c   1.000
_cell.angle_alpha   90.00
_cell.angle_beta   90.00
_cell.angle_gamma   90.00
#
_symmetry.space_group_name_H-M   'P 1'
#
loop_
_entity.id
_entity.type
_entity.pdbx_description
1 polymer ?
#
loop_
_entity_poly.entity_id
_entity_poly.type
_entity_poly.pdbx_seq_one_letter_code
_entity_poly.pdbx_strand_id
1 'polypeptide(L)'
;MKITRMNVTPVAMADPPLRNAPGIHEPYVNRLIVELVGDDGQSGFGEAVFSSQTYEDLQKIASIVEGIGALDHAALYRIVSAQLAFDQEEREDPILKNFRTVAPKPPMAVSRTFSAIEVAALDLAGKQLGVPACDLLGGKVRPSVTFAAYLFYKHAGGGGEGDDLREDVYGEAMSVEGIVAQAKQFVEENGFPSIKLKGGVFPPEQEIEAIRALREEFGPTVPLRIDPNCAWTVDTSVLVGRELQAELEYLEDPTATIPGMGEVRRRLLAEGIDIPQATNMCVTEFSQIPESVREDAVQVILGDHHFWGGLRATQELGRICQTFDLGMSMHSNSHLGISLMAMVHLAAVTPNLTYDVDTHYPWLHESDEIVEGGKIKFTNGQIAVPDTPGLGVEVDRDALARAHERFLRISYRDRDDVGYARKVIDPNWSSALPRW
;
A
#
# COMPACT_ATOMS: atom_id res chain seq x y z
N MET A 1 -12.61 -15.66 24.19
CA MET A 1 -12.03 -14.83 23.11
C MET A 1 -12.47 -13.36 23.25
N LYS A 2 -12.38 -12.81 24.45
CA LYS A 2 -12.68 -11.38 24.68
C LYS A 2 -11.39 -10.57 24.66
N ILE A 3 -11.45 -9.39 24.09
CA ILE A 3 -10.38 -8.40 24.15
C ILE A 3 -10.34 -7.84 25.58
N THR A 4 -9.23 -7.93 26.26
CA THR A 4 -9.05 -7.41 27.63
C THR A 4 -8.27 -6.10 27.65
N ARG A 5 -7.49 -5.84 26.59
CA ARG A 5 -6.72 -4.61 26.45
C ARG A 5 -6.35 -4.38 24.99
N MET A 6 -6.28 -3.12 24.59
CA MET A 6 -5.69 -2.67 23.32
C MET A 6 -4.54 -1.72 23.61
N ASN A 7 -3.39 -2.00 23.03
CA ASN A 7 -2.21 -1.12 23.05
C ASN A 7 -1.98 -0.56 21.64
N VAL A 8 -1.52 0.69 21.58
CA VAL A 8 -1.16 1.35 20.30
C VAL A 8 0.25 1.90 20.45
N THR A 9 1.17 1.35 19.67
CA THR A 9 2.59 1.69 19.73
C THR A 9 3.03 2.32 18.40
N PRO A 10 3.29 3.63 18.35
CA PRO A 10 3.88 4.25 17.18
C PRO A 10 5.34 3.83 17.03
N VAL A 11 5.76 3.53 15.83
CA VAL A 11 7.11 3.11 15.48
C VAL A 11 7.63 3.88 14.28
N ALA A 12 8.95 4.05 14.18
CA ALA A 12 9.61 4.64 13.03
C ALA A 12 10.57 3.61 12.40
N MET A 13 10.55 3.54 11.08
CA MET A 13 11.52 2.79 10.29
C MET A 13 12.22 3.75 9.32
N ALA A 14 13.48 3.48 8.99
CA ALA A 14 14.19 4.24 7.99
C ALA A 14 13.55 4.02 6.61
N ASP A 15 13.43 5.09 5.83
CA ASP A 15 12.82 5.05 4.50
C ASP A 15 13.80 5.65 3.48
N PRO A 16 14.17 4.92 2.42
CA PRO A 16 15.08 5.45 1.41
C PRO A 16 14.46 6.65 0.68
N PRO A 17 15.28 7.54 0.08
CA PRO A 17 14.79 8.77 -0.57
C PRO A 17 14.14 8.46 -1.94
N LEU A 18 13.01 7.74 -1.90
CA LEU A 18 12.22 7.36 -3.07
C LEU A 18 11.45 8.58 -3.60
N ARG A 19 11.42 8.70 -4.93
CA ARG A 19 10.66 9.76 -5.60
C ARG A 19 9.27 9.27 -5.96
N ASN A 20 8.33 10.17 -5.78
CA ASN A 20 6.95 10.00 -6.25
C ASN A 20 6.44 11.30 -6.87
N ALA A 21 5.24 11.30 -7.44
CA ALA A 21 4.68 12.48 -8.09
C ALA A 21 4.64 13.73 -7.18
N PRO A 22 4.20 13.67 -5.90
CA PRO A 22 4.19 14.85 -5.05
C PRO A 22 5.57 15.28 -4.52
N GLY A 23 6.53 14.36 -4.35
CA GLY A 23 7.80 14.75 -3.72
C GLY A 23 8.85 13.65 -3.60
N ILE A 24 9.48 13.59 -2.45
CA ILE A 24 10.50 12.61 -2.07
C ILE A 24 10.22 12.10 -0.65
N HIS A 25 10.40 10.82 -0.43
CA HIS A 25 10.23 10.22 0.89
C HIS A 25 11.18 10.86 1.92
N GLU A 26 10.63 11.17 3.08
CA GLU A 26 11.40 11.59 4.24
C GLU A 26 12.32 10.46 4.72
N PRO A 27 13.40 10.77 5.49
CA PRO A 27 14.33 9.75 5.97
C PRO A 27 13.69 8.65 6.83
N TYR A 28 12.48 8.89 7.33
CA TYR A 28 11.72 7.95 8.14
C TYR A 28 10.26 7.89 7.69
N VAL A 29 9.69 6.70 7.79
CA VAL A 29 8.25 6.50 7.72
C VAL A 29 7.75 5.90 9.04
N ASN A 30 6.62 6.42 9.52
CA ASN A 30 6.04 5.99 10.79
C ASN A 30 4.87 5.02 10.56
N ARG A 31 4.74 4.05 11.48
CA ARG A 31 3.63 3.09 11.51
C ARG A 31 3.01 3.05 12.92
N LEU A 32 1.78 2.57 13.00
CA LEU A 32 1.09 2.32 14.28
C LEU A 32 0.90 0.81 14.42
N ILE A 33 1.46 0.24 15.47
CA ILE A 33 1.25 -1.16 15.80
C ILE A 33 0.13 -1.25 16.82
N VAL A 34 -0.95 -1.93 16.44
CA VAL A 34 -2.09 -2.22 17.30
C VAL A 34 -1.93 -3.62 17.85
N GLU A 35 -1.95 -3.76 19.16
CA GLU A 35 -1.96 -5.03 19.87
C GLU A 35 -3.28 -5.20 20.60
N LEU A 36 -3.99 -6.29 20.33
CA LEU A 36 -5.15 -6.72 21.10
C LEU A 36 -4.77 -7.90 21.99
N VAL A 37 -4.96 -7.77 23.30
CA VAL A 37 -4.69 -8.82 24.27
C VAL A 37 -6.00 -9.54 24.58
N GLY A 38 -5.99 -10.86 24.45
CA GLY A 38 -7.13 -11.73 24.76
C GLY A 38 -7.26 -12.07 26.25
N ASP A 39 -8.40 -12.65 26.63
CA ASP A 39 -8.71 -13.12 27.97
C ASP A 39 -7.89 -14.37 28.40
N ASP A 40 -7.17 -14.97 27.47
CA ASP A 40 -6.20 -16.06 27.71
C ASP A 40 -4.74 -15.56 27.75
N GLY A 41 -4.53 -14.25 27.61
CA GLY A 41 -3.21 -13.61 27.60
C GLY A 41 -2.48 -13.64 26.26
N GLN A 42 -3.04 -14.24 25.21
CA GLN A 42 -2.47 -14.16 23.86
C GLN A 42 -2.66 -12.76 23.26
N SER A 43 -1.75 -12.39 22.36
CA SER A 43 -1.81 -11.10 21.65
C SER A 43 -1.98 -11.31 20.15
N GLY A 44 -2.86 -10.51 19.55
CA GLY A 44 -2.95 -10.36 18.10
C GLY A 44 -2.51 -8.97 17.67
N PHE A 45 -1.88 -8.88 16.51
CA PHE A 45 -1.27 -7.66 16.00
C PHE A 45 -1.88 -7.20 14.68
N GLY A 46 -1.99 -5.87 14.54
CA GLY A 46 -2.32 -5.19 13.31
C GLY A 46 -1.42 -3.98 13.12
N GLU A 47 -1.37 -3.47 11.92
CA GLU A 47 -0.53 -2.35 11.55
C GLU A 47 -1.34 -1.31 10.79
N ALA A 48 -1.16 -0.02 11.10
CA ALA A 48 -1.76 1.08 10.36
C ALA A 48 -0.70 2.06 9.86
N VAL A 49 -1.04 2.77 8.79
CA VAL A 49 -0.29 3.95 8.36
C VAL A 49 -0.39 5.02 9.44
N PHE A 50 0.74 5.58 9.84
CA PHE A 50 0.74 6.64 10.83
C PHE A 50 0.16 7.94 10.25
N SER A 51 -0.72 8.55 11.01
CA SER A 51 -0.94 9.98 11.06
C SER A 51 -1.24 10.36 12.51
N SER A 52 -0.95 11.60 12.89
CA SER A 52 -1.26 12.12 14.23
C SER A 52 -2.73 11.90 14.58
N GLN A 53 -3.62 12.10 13.60
CA GLN A 53 -5.05 11.88 13.75
C GLN A 53 -5.40 10.39 13.95
N THR A 54 -4.84 9.48 13.12
CA THR A 54 -5.10 8.03 13.28
C THR A 54 -4.60 7.53 14.62
N TYR A 55 -3.47 8.04 15.10
CA TYR A 55 -2.93 7.71 16.42
C TYR A 55 -3.87 8.14 17.55
N GLU A 56 -4.36 9.39 17.50
CA GLU A 56 -5.35 9.88 18.47
C GLU A 56 -6.65 9.09 18.44
N ASP A 57 -7.14 8.74 17.25
CA ASP A 57 -8.36 7.95 17.06
C ASP A 57 -8.22 6.55 17.67
N LEU A 58 -7.11 5.86 17.40
CA LEU A 58 -6.82 4.55 17.99
C LEU A 58 -6.69 4.61 19.51
N GLN A 59 -6.08 5.68 20.07
CA GLN A 59 -5.99 5.86 21.50
C GLN A 59 -7.37 6.08 22.17
N LYS A 60 -8.27 6.86 21.53
CA LYS A 60 -9.65 7.04 21.99
C LYS A 60 -10.44 5.73 22.00
N ILE A 61 -10.17 4.86 21.03
CA ILE A 61 -10.86 3.58 20.85
C ILE A 61 -10.35 2.51 21.81
N ALA A 62 -9.09 2.61 22.26
CA ALA A 62 -8.41 1.54 23.00
C ALA A 62 -9.22 1.02 24.20
N SER A 63 -9.83 1.90 25.00
CA SER A 63 -10.61 1.49 26.16
C SER A 63 -12.04 1.00 25.85
N ILE A 64 -12.58 1.37 24.68
CA ILE A 64 -13.98 1.03 24.35
C ILE A 64 -14.14 -0.30 23.61
N VAL A 65 -13.06 -0.88 23.11
CA VAL A 65 -13.06 -2.22 22.50
C VAL A 65 -12.91 -3.35 23.54
N GLU A 66 -12.58 -3.01 24.79
CA GLU A 66 -12.46 -4.00 25.88
C GLU A 66 -13.81 -4.69 26.14
N GLY A 67 -13.74 -5.99 26.36
CA GLY A 67 -14.91 -6.85 26.58
C GLY A 67 -15.58 -7.36 25.31
N ILE A 68 -15.25 -6.83 24.13
CA ILE A 68 -15.78 -7.29 22.84
C ILE A 68 -15.07 -8.59 22.44
N GLY A 69 -15.77 -9.47 21.75
CA GLY A 69 -15.19 -10.68 21.19
C GLY A 69 -14.33 -10.38 19.97
N ALA A 70 -13.14 -10.97 19.88
CA ALA A 70 -12.24 -10.80 18.73
C ALA A 70 -12.88 -11.18 17.39
N LEU A 71 -13.86 -12.10 17.38
CA LEU A 71 -14.63 -12.48 16.19
C LEU A 71 -15.87 -11.62 15.95
N ASP A 72 -16.24 -10.72 16.88
CA ASP A 72 -17.42 -9.86 16.74
C ASP A 72 -17.07 -8.60 15.92
N HIS A 73 -16.75 -8.84 14.65
CA HIS A 73 -16.41 -7.82 13.67
C HIS A 73 -17.46 -6.69 13.61
N ALA A 74 -18.76 -7.07 13.64
CA ALA A 74 -19.84 -6.08 13.55
C ALA A 74 -19.88 -5.15 14.77
N ALA A 75 -19.65 -5.68 15.97
CA ALA A 75 -19.58 -4.87 17.18
C ALA A 75 -18.36 -3.95 17.18
N LEU A 76 -17.19 -4.49 16.80
CA LEU A 76 -15.95 -3.70 16.66
C LEU A 76 -16.14 -2.55 15.67
N TYR A 77 -16.64 -2.85 14.46
CA TYR A 77 -16.87 -1.83 13.43
C TYR A 77 -17.87 -0.76 13.88
N ARG A 78 -19.00 -1.18 14.48
CA ARG A 78 -20.02 -0.24 14.97
C ARG A 78 -19.47 0.71 16.03
N ILE A 79 -18.64 0.23 16.95
CA ILE A 79 -18.06 1.05 18.02
C ILE A 79 -17.07 2.05 17.43
N VAL A 80 -16.15 1.60 16.57
CA VAL A 80 -15.20 2.48 15.90
C VAL A 80 -15.92 3.53 15.07
N SER A 81 -16.92 3.12 14.28
CA SER A 81 -17.70 4.04 13.46
C SER A 81 -18.45 5.07 14.29
N ALA A 82 -19.09 4.64 15.40
CA ALA A 82 -19.82 5.55 16.27
C ALA A 82 -18.88 6.57 16.94
N GLN A 83 -17.69 6.15 17.38
CA GLN A 83 -16.71 7.03 18.01
C GLN A 83 -16.18 8.08 17.05
N LEU A 84 -15.99 7.72 15.77
CA LEU A 84 -15.38 8.60 14.78
C LEU A 84 -16.39 9.40 13.95
N ALA A 85 -17.69 9.04 13.99
CA ALA A 85 -18.73 9.71 13.20
C ALA A 85 -18.92 11.20 13.54
N PHE A 86 -18.69 11.58 14.80
CA PHE A 86 -18.86 12.96 15.26
C PHE A 86 -17.73 13.91 14.83
N ASP A 87 -16.59 13.37 14.42
CA ASP A 87 -15.40 14.16 14.10
C ASP A 87 -15.19 14.35 12.57
N GLN A 88 -16.13 13.92 11.72
CA GLN A 88 -15.90 13.76 10.27
C GLN A 88 -16.13 15.01 9.42
N GLU A 89 -16.73 16.08 9.95
CA GLU A 89 -17.16 17.21 9.10
C GLU A 89 -16.03 18.08 8.54
N GLU A 90 -14.77 17.98 9.05
CA GLU A 90 -13.66 18.87 8.63
C GLU A 90 -12.28 18.18 8.50
N ARG A 91 -12.20 16.85 8.35
CA ARG A 91 -10.88 16.18 8.34
C ARG A 91 -10.25 16.15 6.95
N GLU A 92 -9.16 16.88 6.77
CA GLU A 92 -8.23 16.61 5.68
C GLU A 92 -7.49 15.29 5.92
N ASP A 93 -7.43 14.43 4.90
CA ASP A 93 -6.60 13.25 4.93
C ASP A 93 -5.13 13.64 4.73
N PRO A 94 -4.25 13.43 5.73
CA PRO A 94 -2.85 13.86 5.63
C PRO A 94 -2.08 13.18 4.49
N ILE A 95 -2.47 11.96 4.12
CA ILE A 95 -1.85 11.22 3.03
C ILE A 95 -2.36 11.76 1.69
N LEU A 96 -3.67 11.96 1.56
CA LEU A 96 -4.28 12.45 0.32
C LEU A 96 -4.07 13.96 0.09
N LYS A 97 -3.75 14.74 1.14
CA LYS A 97 -3.48 16.17 0.93
C LYS A 97 -2.27 16.41 0.02
N ASN A 98 -1.34 15.47 -0.01
CA ASN A 98 -0.19 15.50 -0.93
C ASN A 98 -0.59 15.15 -2.38
N PHE A 99 -1.76 14.54 -2.56
CA PHE A 99 -2.34 14.15 -3.85
C PHE A 99 -3.64 14.93 -4.09
N ARG A 100 -3.56 16.24 -4.22
CA ARG A 100 -4.68 17.19 -4.29
C ARG A 100 -5.76 16.92 -5.36
N THR A 101 -5.61 15.86 -6.12
CA THR A 101 -6.52 15.47 -7.18
C THR A 101 -7.73 14.67 -6.68
N VAL A 102 -7.66 14.15 -5.46
CA VAL A 102 -8.74 13.35 -4.88
C VAL A 102 -9.51 14.21 -3.87
N ALA A 103 -10.82 14.33 -4.06
CA ALA A 103 -11.67 15.06 -3.12
C ALA A 103 -11.59 14.43 -1.73
N PRO A 104 -11.50 15.21 -0.64
CA PRO A 104 -11.49 14.68 0.73
C PRO A 104 -12.78 13.90 0.98
N LYS A 105 -12.66 12.71 1.59
CA LYS A 105 -13.77 11.78 1.79
C LYS A 105 -13.94 11.41 3.24
N PRO A 106 -15.15 11.56 3.78
CA PRO A 106 -15.46 11.32 5.19
C PRO A 106 -15.24 9.88 5.70
N PRO A 107 -15.50 8.80 4.93
CA PRO A 107 -15.43 7.44 5.48
C PRO A 107 -14.03 6.89 5.70
N MET A 108 -12.98 7.47 5.09
CA MET A 108 -11.63 6.92 5.13
C MET A 108 -11.01 6.89 6.52
N ALA A 109 -11.35 7.83 7.40
CA ALA A 109 -10.85 7.83 8.79
C ALA A 109 -11.30 6.57 9.54
N VAL A 110 -12.57 6.19 9.40
CA VAL A 110 -13.12 4.96 9.99
C VAL A 110 -12.42 3.74 9.42
N SER A 111 -12.34 3.64 8.10
CA SER A 111 -11.74 2.49 7.41
C SER A 111 -10.29 2.28 7.80
N ARG A 112 -9.49 3.34 7.86
CA ARG A 112 -8.08 3.28 8.25
C ARG A 112 -7.86 2.86 9.69
N THR A 113 -8.62 3.48 10.60
CA THR A 113 -8.51 3.17 12.03
C THR A 113 -8.99 1.74 12.31
N PHE A 114 -10.11 1.35 11.70
CA PHE A 114 -10.70 0.02 11.89
C PHE A 114 -9.84 -1.10 11.31
N SER A 115 -9.18 -0.87 10.18
CA SER A 115 -8.37 -1.89 9.52
C SER A 115 -7.35 -2.56 10.45
N ALA A 116 -6.56 -1.75 11.16
CA ALA A 116 -5.54 -2.31 12.08
C ALA A 116 -6.18 -3.08 13.24
N ILE A 117 -7.33 -2.64 13.74
CA ILE A 117 -8.08 -3.33 14.80
C ILE A 117 -8.63 -4.67 14.28
N GLU A 118 -9.17 -4.70 13.07
CA GLU A 118 -9.68 -5.93 12.47
C GLU A 118 -8.56 -6.95 12.22
N VAL A 119 -7.42 -6.51 11.66
CA VAL A 119 -6.26 -7.37 11.44
C VAL A 119 -5.77 -7.97 12.76
N ALA A 120 -5.62 -7.13 13.80
CA ALA A 120 -5.23 -7.60 15.14
C ALA A 120 -6.26 -8.57 15.74
N ALA A 121 -7.55 -8.34 15.52
CA ALA A 121 -8.61 -9.22 16.00
C ALA A 121 -8.63 -10.58 15.28
N LEU A 122 -8.36 -10.60 13.98
CA LEU A 122 -8.22 -11.84 13.20
C LEU A 122 -6.97 -12.61 13.59
N ASP A 123 -5.84 -11.92 13.84
CA ASP A 123 -4.62 -12.55 14.34
C ASP A 123 -4.86 -13.18 15.73
N LEU A 124 -5.43 -12.42 16.67
CA LEU A 124 -5.78 -12.90 17.99
C LEU A 124 -6.72 -14.12 17.94
N ALA A 125 -7.81 -14.00 17.17
CA ALA A 125 -8.78 -15.08 17.06
C ALA A 125 -8.20 -16.32 16.39
N GLY A 126 -7.36 -16.16 15.37
CA GLY A 126 -6.65 -17.25 14.72
C GLY A 126 -5.74 -17.99 15.69
N LYS A 127 -4.96 -17.25 16.50
CA LYS A 127 -4.09 -17.82 17.54
C LYS A 127 -4.89 -18.57 18.60
N GLN A 128 -5.97 -17.97 19.11
CA GLN A 128 -6.83 -18.61 20.13
C GLN A 128 -7.55 -19.86 19.62
N LEU A 129 -7.88 -19.93 18.33
CA LEU A 129 -8.54 -21.07 17.69
C LEU A 129 -7.54 -22.11 17.13
N GLY A 130 -6.27 -21.76 17.02
CA GLY A 130 -5.25 -22.61 16.41
C GLY A 130 -5.36 -22.71 14.89
N VAL A 131 -5.88 -21.69 14.22
CA VAL A 131 -6.08 -21.66 12.77
C VAL A 131 -5.45 -20.40 12.13
N PRO A 132 -5.01 -20.44 10.86
CA PRO A 132 -4.52 -19.26 10.16
C PRO A 132 -5.63 -18.25 9.91
N ALA A 133 -5.28 -16.95 9.81
CA ALA A 133 -6.25 -15.88 9.62
C ALA A 133 -7.09 -16.05 8.34
N CYS A 134 -6.53 -16.62 7.27
CA CYS A 134 -7.27 -16.89 6.04
C CYS A 134 -8.44 -17.88 6.25
N ASP A 135 -8.35 -18.82 7.19
CA ASP A 135 -9.44 -19.76 7.48
C ASP A 135 -10.64 -19.05 8.10
N LEU A 136 -10.40 -17.99 8.90
CA LEU A 136 -11.46 -17.13 9.45
C LEU A 136 -12.15 -16.25 8.37
N LEU A 137 -11.55 -16.15 7.19
CA LEU A 137 -12.05 -15.44 6.03
C LEU A 137 -12.66 -16.37 4.96
N GLY A 138 -12.77 -17.67 5.24
CA GLY A 138 -13.40 -18.66 4.36
C GLY A 138 -12.45 -19.64 3.69
N GLY A 139 -11.17 -19.60 4.04
CA GLY A 139 -10.15 -20.53 3.56
C GLY A 139 -9.40 -20.06 2.31
N LYS A 140 -8.15 -20.52 2.18
CA LYS A 140 -7.26 -20.13 1.09
C LYS A 140 -7.63 -20.84 -0.23
N VAL A 141 -7.63 -20.07 -1.32
CA VAL A 141 -7.82 -20.57 -2.71
C VAL A 141 -6.50 -20.71 -3.45
N ARG A 142 -5.39 -20.25 -2.85
CA ARG A 142 -4.02 -20.38 -3.39
C ARG A 142 -3.02 -20.65 -2.27
N PRO A 143 -1.97 -21.45 -2.52
CA PRO A 143 -0.97 -21.80 -1.50
C PRO A 143 0.10 -20.72 -1.30
N SER A 144 0.27 -19.82 -2.26
CA SER A 144 1.25 -18.74 -2.26
C SER A 144 0.70 -17.51 -2.97
N VAL A 145 1.28 -16.36 -2.68
CA VAL A 145 0.94 -15.06 -3.28
C VAL A 145 2.15 -14.53 -4.04
N THR A 146 1.93 -14.12 -5.30
CA THR A 146 2.96 -13.57 -6.17
C THR A 146 2.98 -12.05 -6.07
N PHE A 147 4.19 -11.49 -6.04
CA PHE A 147 4.43 -10.05 -5.92
C PHE A 147 5.19 -9.50 -7.12
N ALA A 148 5.04 -8.20 -7.36
CA ALA A 148 5.74 -7.45 -8.39
C ALA A 148 6.96 -6.73 -7.84
N ALA A 149 8.01 -6.57 -8.64
CA ALA A 149 9.10 -5.65 -8.37
C ALA A 149 8.57 -4.21 -8.44
N TYR A 150 8.51 -3.52 -7.31
CA TYR A 150 8.00 -2.16 -7.23
C TYR A 150 9.14 -1.15 -7.21
N LEU A 151 9.45 -0.61 -8.38
CA LEU A 151 10.57 0.30 -8.63
C LEU A 151 10.19 1.75 -8.40
N PHE A 152 11.19 2.51 -7.98
CA PHE A 152 11.09 3.96 -7.78
C PHE A 152 12.30 4.66 -8.37
N TYR A 153 12.10 5.83 -8.94
CA TYR A 153 13.21 6.78 -9.03
C TYR A 153 13.68 7.08 -7.60
N LYS A 154 14.97 7.03 -7.38
CA LYS A 154 15.56 7.06 -6.04
C LYS A 154 16.85 7.87 -6.04
N HIS A 155 16.95 8.83 -5.12
CA HIS A 155 18.23 9.46 -4.83
C HIS A 155 19.16 8.54 -4.05
N ALA A 156 20.46 8.84 -4.04
CA ALA A 156 21.41 8.11 -3.21
C ALA A 156 21.05 8.20 -1.72
N GLY A 157 21.17 7.09 -0.99
CA GLY A 157 20.93 6.97 0.44
C GLY A 157 19.98 5.82 0.80
N GLY A 158 20.19 5.22 1.97
CA GLY A 158 19.41 4.10 2.50
C GLY A 158 18.30 4.51 3.45
N GLY A 159 18.11 5.81 3.71
CA GLY A 159 17.19 6.33 4.70
C GLY A 159 17.79 6.43 6.11
N GLY A 160 17.02 6.99 7.03
CA GLY A 160 17.47 7.30 8.38
C GLY A 160 18.42 8.51 8.44
N GLU A 161 18.71 8.97 9.65
CA GLU A 161 19.65 10.07 9.93
C GLU A 161 20.53 9.73 11.12
N GLY A 162 21.78 10.28 11.15
CA GLY A 162 22.72 10.08 12.27
C GLY A 162 23.01 8.60 12.51
N ASP A 163 22.81 8.14 13.74
CA ASP A 163 23.05 6.76 14.14
C ASP A 163 22.05 5.74 13.52
N ASP A 164 20.95 6.23 12.97
CA ASP A 164 19.96 5.42 12.28
C ASP A 164 20.17 5.34 10.77
N LEU A 165 21.25 5.94 10.24
CA LEU A 165 21.55 5.89 8.80
C LEU A 165 21.68 4.44 8.32
N ARG A 166 20.97 4.09 7.26
CA ARG A 166 21.00 2.77 6.65
C ARG A 166 21.92 2.73 5.44
N GLU A 167 22.48 1.56 5.20
CA GLU A 167 23.22 1.29 3.98
C GLU A 167 22.31 1.46 2.75
N ASP A 168 22.87 2.07 1.70
CA ASP A 168 22.16 2.19 0.43
C ASP A 168 22.38 0.95 -0.43
N VAL A 169 21.54 -0.06 -0.24
CA VAL A 169 21.64 -1.36 -0.91
C VAL A 169 21.38 -1.24 -2.41
N TYR A 170 20.47 -0.34 -2.81
CA TYR A 170 19.98 -0.25 -4.20
C TYR A 170 20.60 0.90 -4.99
N GLY A 171 21.43 1.74 -4.37
CA GLY A 171 22.07 2.88 -5.01
C GLY A 171 21.11 3.95 -5.53
N GLU A 172 21.64 4.87 -6.32
CA GLU A 172 20.85 5.90 -6.99
C GLU A 172 20.21 5.37 -8.28
N ALA A 173 18.94 5.71 -8.52
CA ALA A 173 18.20 5.31 -9.71
C ALA A 173 17.40 6.51 -10.26
N MET A 174 18.11 7.57 -10.68
CA MET A 174 17.53 8.81 -11.22
C MET A 174 17.66 8.91 -12.76
N SER A 175 18.00 7.79 -13.43
CA SER A 175 18.09 7.68 -14.89
C SER A 175 17.44 6.39 -15.38
N VAL A 176 17.29 6.25 -16.69
CA VAL A 176 16.78 5.02 -17.34
C VAL A 176 17.65 3.81 -16.97
N GLU A 177 18.97 3.97 -17.07
CA GLU A 177 19.92 2.90 -16.72
C GLU A 177 19.87 2.54 -15.24
N GLY A 178 19.65 3.54 -14.36
CA GLY A 178 19.48 3.33 -12.92
C GLY A 178 18.22 2.51 -12.61
N ILE A 179 17.10 2.78 -13.29
CA ILE A 179 15.85 2.00 -13.15
C ILE A 179 16.05 0.55 -13.64
N VAL A 180 16.74 0.35 -14.77
CA VAL A 180 17.05 -1.01 -15.26
C VAL A 180 17.95 -1.76 -14.29
N ALA A 181 18.98 -1.13 -13.75
CA ALA A 181 19.87 -1.73 -12.75
C ALA A 181 19.12 -2.10 -11.47
N GLN A 182 18.26 -1.22 -10.96
CA GLN A 182 17.40 -1.48 -9.81
C GLN A 182 16.46 -2.66 -10.06
N ALA A 183 15.81 -2.72 -11.24
CA ALA A 183 14.94 -3.82 -11.62
C ALA A 183 15.67 -5.17 -11.64
N LYS A 184 16.88 -5.21 -12.21
CA LYS A 184 17.74 -6.42 -12.25
C LYS A 184 18.02 -6.92 -10.84
N GLN A 185 18.43 -6.04 -9.94
CA GLN A 185 18.72 -6.41 -8.56
C GLN A 185 17.46 -6.92 -7.85
N PHE A 186 16.31 -6.25 -8.00
CA PHE A 186 15.03 -6.70 -7.40
C PHE A 186 14.62 -8.10 -7.89
N VAL A 187 14.72 -8.33 -9.19
CA VAL A 187 14.38 -9.62 -9.79
C VAL A 187 15.38 -10.70 -9.39
N GLU A 188 16.68 -10.40 -9.39
CA GLU A 188 17.72 -11.35 -8.98
C GLU A 188 17.60 -11.76 -7.51
N GLU A 189 17.38 -10.79 -6.61
CA GLU A 189 17.28 -11.05 -5.17
C GLU A 189 15.99 -11.76 -4.76
N ASN A 190 14.87 -11.42 -5.41
CA ASN A 190 13.54 -11.84 -4.94
C ASN A 190 12.78 -12.75 -5.92
N GLY A 191 13.18 -12.79 -7.20
CA GLY A 191 12.53 -13.59 -8.23
C GLY A 191 11.19 -13.06 -8.71
N PHE A 192 10.92 -11.76 -8.61
CA PHE A 192 9.65 -11.16 -9.03
C PHE A 192 9.38 -11.37 -10.52
N PRO A 193 8.18 -11.86 -10.91
CA PRO A 193 7.87 -12.15 -12.31
C PRO A 193 7.32 -10.96 -13.10
N SER A 194 6.93 -9.88 -12.44
CA SER A 194 6.39 -8.65 -13.03
C SER A 194 7.04 -7.41 -12.42
N ILE A 195 6.98 -6.28 -13.13
CA ILE A 195 7.68 -5.06 -12.75
C ILE A 195 6.72 -3.88 -12.83
N LYS A 196 6.67 -3.07 -11.77
CA LYS A 196 5.95 -1.80 -11.69
C LYS A 196 6.93 -0.65 -11.48
N LEU A 197 6.84 0.40 -12.29
CA LEU A 197 7.57 1.66 -12.11
C LEU A 197 6.65 2.72 -11.51
N LYS A 198 7.08 3.31 -10.39
CA LYS A 198 6.46 4.53 -9.85
C LYS A 198 6.91 5.72 -10.69
N GLY A 199 6.00 6.21 -11.52
CA GLY A 199 6.20 7.32 -12.45
C GLY A 199 5.71 8.66 -11.90
N GLY A 200 5.47 9.61 -12.82
CA GLY A 200 5.06 10.99 -12.50
C GLY A 200 6.19 11.85 -11.92
N VAL A 201 7.41 11.38 -12.01
CA VAL A 201 8.63 12.02 -11.49
C VAL A 201 9.34 12.84 -12.56
N PHE A 202 9.42 12.29 -13.77
CA PHE A 202 10.08 12.90 -14.93
C PHE A 202 9.08 13.21 -16.04
N PRO A 203 9.50 14.02 -17.06
CA PRO A 203 8.70 14.18 -18.26
C PRO A 203 8.29 12.84 -18.87
N PRO A 204 7.09 12.72 -19.42
CA PRO A 204 6.55 11.46 -19.94
C PRO A 204 7.46 10.74 -20.93
N GLU A 205 8.22 11.49 -21.74
CA GLU A 205 9.15 10.93 -22.72
C GLU A 205 10.25 10.11 -22.06
N GLN A 206 10.79 10.57 -20.93
CA GLN A 206 11.82 9.86 -20.17
C GLN A 206 11.25 8.61 -19.49
N GLU A 207 10.02 8.67 -19.00
CA GLU A 207 9.33 7.51 -18.38
C GLU A 207 8.95 6.46 -19.43
N ILE A 208 8.58 6.87 -20.64
CA ILE A 208 8.41 5.98 -21.80
C ILE A 208 9.73 5.26 -22.13
N GLU A 209 10.85 5.98 -22.16
CA GLU A 209 12.17 5.38 -22.40
C GLU A 209 12.53 4.37 -21.32
N ALA A 210 12.22 4.65 -20.05
CA ALA A 210 12.45 3.72 -18.94
C ALA A 210 11.65 2.42 -19.10
N ILE A 211 10.36 2.48 -19.46
CA ILE A 211 9.54 1.29 -19.71
C ILE A 211 10.06 0.50 -20.91
N ARG A 212 10.46 1.18 -21.99
CA ARG A 212 11.07 0.51 -23.17
C ARG A 212 12.39 -0.17 -22.86
N ALA A 213 13.23 0.46 -22.04
CA ALA A 213 14.49 -0.13 -21.59
C ALA A 213 14.24 -1.36 -20.68
N LEU A 214 13.24 -1.33 -19.80
CA LEU A 214 12.80 -2.50 -19.03
C LEU A 214 12.30 -3.61 -19.96
N ARG A 215 11.53 -3.27 -21.00
CA ARG A 215 11.07 -4.24 -22.01
C ARG A 215 12.22 -4.88 -22.77
N GLU A 216 13.23 -4.11 -23.16
CA GLU A 216 14.43 -4.62 -23.84
C GLU A 216 15.23 -5.56 -22.92
N GLU A 217 15.43 -5.22 -21.66
CA GLU A 217 16.18 -6.02 -20.69
C GLU A 217 15.49 -7.32 -20.30
N PHE A 218 14.18 -7.26 -20.00
CA PHE A 218 13.45 -8.40 -19.43
C PHE A 218 12.67 -9.22 -20.48
N GLY A 219 12.68 -8.78 -21.73
CA GLY A 219 12.02 -9.49 -22.84
C GLY A 219 10.51 -9.25 -22.94
N PRO A 220 9.86 -9.82 -23.96
CA PRO A 220 8.49 -9.44 -24.35
C PRO A 220 7.39 -9.98 -23.43
N THR A 221 7.70 -10.92 -22.54
CA THR A 221 6.69 -11.66 -21.77
C THR A 221 6.57 -11.20 -20.32
N VAL A 222 7.53 -10.40 -19.80
CA VAL A 222 7.45 -9.89 -18.43
C VAL A 222 6.38 -8.78 -18.35
N PRO A 223 5.36 -8.91 -17.48
CA PRO A 223 4.37 -7.87 -17.30
C PRO A 223 5.01 -6.58 -16.77
N LEU A 224 4.76 -5.45 -17.44
CA LEU A 224 5.25 -4.13 -17.04
C LEU A 224 4.08 -3.20 -16.73
N ARG A 225 4.25 -2.37 -15.72
CA ARG A 225 3.25 -1.41 -15.23
C ARG A 225 3.91 -0.07 -14.96
N ILE A 226 3.15 1.02 -15.15
CA ILE A 226 3.58 2.36 -14.74
C ILE A 226 2.44 3.05 -13.99
N ASP A 227 2.80 3.74 -12.90
CA ASP A 227 1.87 4.45 -12.02
C ASP A 227 2.37 5.88 -11.78
N PRO A 228 1.92 6.87 -12.58
CA PRO A 228 2.31 8.27 -12.41
C PRO A 228 1.55 8.99 -11.30
N ASN A 229 0.69 8.32 -10.53
CA ASN A 229 -0.09 8.93 -9.44
C ASN A 229 -0.81 10.22 -9.83
N CYS A 230 -1.59 10.18 -10.90
CA CYS A 230 -2.36 11.31 -11.42
C CYS A 230 -1.51 12.51 -11.86
N ALA A 231 -0.23 12.31 -12.16
CA ALA A 231 0.66 13.41 -12.56
C ALA A 231 0.45 13.89 -13.99
N TRP A 232 -0.30 13.16 -14.79
CA TRP A 232 -0.52 13.49 -16.19
C TRP A 232 -1.89 14.10 -16.47
N THR A 233 -1.94 14.98 -17.49
CA THR A 233 -3.22 15.39 -18.07
C THR A 233 -3.85 14.23 -18.85
N VAL A 234 -5.12 14.35 -19.22
CA VAL A 234 -5.78 13.39 -20.12
C VAL A 234 -5.01 13.27 -21.45
N ASP A 235 -4.55 14.38 -22.01
CA ASP A 235 -3.80 14.38 -23.29
C ASP A 235 -2.48 13.62 -23.15
N THR A 236 -1.73 13.87 -22.11
CA THR A 236 -0.48 13.16 -21.81
C THR A 236 -0.71 11.68 -21.55
N SER A 237 -1.77 11.34 -20.80
CA SER A 237 -2.13 9.94 -20.52
C SER A 237 -2.45 9.16 -21.80
N VAL A 238 -3.17 9.78 -22.75
CA VAL A 238 -3.45 9.19 -24.06
C VAL A 238 -2.17 9.05 -24.88
N LEU A 239 -1.29 10.06 -24.86
CA LEU A 239 0.02 9.99 -25.54
C LEU A 239 0.82 8.79 -25.02
N VAL A 240 0.99 8.67 -23.69
CA VAL A 240 1.76 7.57 -23.09
C VAL A 240 1.10 6.21 -23.37
N GLY A 241 -0.21 6.10 -23.23
CA GLY A 241 -0.94 4.88 -23.57
C GLY A 241 -0.74 4.46 -25.03
N ARG A 242 -0.71 5.41 -25.98
CA ARG A 242 -0.42 5.14 -27.39
C ARG A 242 1.02 4.63 -27.60
N GLU A 243 1.98 5.29 -26.94
CA GLU A 243 3.40 4.96 -27.08
C GLU A 243 3.78 3.62 -26.43
N LEU A 244 3.06 3.21 -25.37
CA LEU A 244 3.37 2.01 -24.57
C LEU A 244 2.31 0.90 -24.71
N GLN A 245 1.45 0.94 -25.75
CA GLN A 245 0.36 -0.02 -25.90
C GLN A 245 0.81 -1.49 -25.99
N ALA A 246 2.02 -1.75 -26.46
CA ALA A 246 2.57 -3.09 -26.62
C ALA A 246 3.40 -3.54 -25.40
N GLU A 247 3.73 -2.62 -24.51
CA GLU A 247 4.63 -2.86 -23.38
C GLU A 247 3.88 -3.09 -22.06
N LEU A 248 2.73 -2.42 -21.86
CA LEU A 248 2.08 -2.39 -20.57
C LEU A 248 1.06 -3.50 -20.36
N GLU A 249 1.09 -4.12 -19.17
CA GLU A 249 0.03 -4.97 -18.65
C GLU A 249 -1.20 -4.12 -18.26
N TYR A 250 -0.96 -2.99 -17.60
CA TYR A 250 -1.95 -1.95 -17.34
C TYR A 250 -1.28 -0.58 -17.10
N LEU A 251 -2.08 0.47 -17.22
CA LEU A 251 -1.73 1.85 -16.93
C LEU A 251 -2.46 2.30 -15.66
N GLU A 252 -1.72 2.57 -14.57
CA GLU A 252 -2.31 2.88 -13.27
C GLU A 252 -2.37 4.38 -13.03
N ASP A 253 -3.53 4.87 -12.57
CA ASP A 253 -3.79 6.26 -12.21
C ASP A 253 -3.05 7.31 -13.08
N PRO A 254 -3.16 7.22 -14.43
CA PRO A 254 -2.46 8.17 -15.31
C PRO A 254 -2.96 9.60 -15.10
N THR A 255 -4.24 9.78 -14.86
CA THR A 255 -4.87 11.07 -14.61
C THR A 255 -5.85 11.00 -13.44
N ALA A 256 -6.27 12.16 -12.94
CA ALA A 256 -7.18 12.26 -11.83
C ALA A 256 -8.64 12.05 -12.25
N THR A 257 -9.45 11.61 -11.27
CA THR A 257 -10.91 11.48 -11.30
C THR A 257 -11.45 10.35 -12.20
N ILE A 258 -12.60 9.80 -11.81
CA ILE A 258 -13.29 8.79 -12.61
C ILE A 258 -13.61 9.30 -14.04
N PRO A 259 -14.18 10.51 -14.22
CA PRO A 259 -14.39 11.04 -15.56
C PRO A 259 -13.10 11.23 -16.38
N GLY A 260 -11.99 11.64 -15.73
CA GLY A 260 -10.69 11.77 -16.43
C GLY A 260 -10.17 10.42 -16.92
N MET A 261 -10.22 9.40 -16.07
CA MET A 261 -9.88 8.03 -16.43
C MET A 261 -10.76 7.50 -17.56
N GLY A 262 -12.09 7.70 -17.48
CA GLY A 262 -13.04 7.33 -18.54
C GLY A 262 -12.76 8.03 -19.87
N GLU A 263 -12.35 9.29 -19.86
CA GLU A 263 -11.97 10.02 -21.07
C GLU A 263 -10.68 9.44 -21.69
N VAL A 264 -9.65 9.12 -20.89
CA VAL A 264 -8.44 8.44 -21.40
C VAL A 264 -8.82 7.10 -22.06
N ARG A 265 -9.59 6.27 -21.36
CA ARG A 265 -10.07 4.98 -21.85
C ARG A 265 -10.80 5.12 -23.19
N ARG A 266 -11.77 6.00 -23.24
CA ARG A 266 -12.59 6.25 -24.45
C ARG A 266 -11.73 6.68 -25.65
N ARG A 267 -10.75 7.54 -25.43
CA ARG A 267 -9.86 8.03 -26.51
C ARG A 267 -8.92 6.95 -27.01
N LEU A 268 -8.32 6.14 -26.12
CA LEU A 268 -7.47 5.02 -26.51
C LEU A 268 -8.26 3.98 -27.29
N LEU A 269 -9.46 3.62 -26.84
CA LEU A 269 -10.34 2.69 -27.55
C LEU A 269 -10.74 3.21 -28.95
N ALA A 270 -10.96 4.51 -29.11
CA ALA A 270 -11.26 5.11 -30.42
C ALA A 270 -10.09 4.98 -31.41
N GLU A 271 -8.88 4.78 -30.93
CA GLU A 271 -7.68 4.50 -31.72
C GLU A 271 -7.40 2.99 -31.87
N GLY A 272 -8.26 2.13 -31.31
CA GLY A 272 -8.10 0.69 -31.33
C GLY A 272 -7.10 0.15 -30.28
N ILE A 273 -6.78 0.97 -29.27
CA ILE A 273 -5.84 0.64 -28.19
C ILE A 273 -6.63 0.25 -26.94
N ASP A 274 -6.49 -1.02 -26.54
CA ASP A 274 -7.18 -1.61 -25.39
C ASP A 274 -6.20 -1.95 -24.26
N ILE A 275 -5.65 -0.92 -23.61
CA ILE A 275 -4.82 -1.08 -22.43
C ILE A 275 -5.74 -1.00 -21.19
N PRO A 276 -5.74 -1.99 -20.28
CA PRO A 276 -6.45 -1.87 -19.02
C PRO A 276 -5.96 -0.67 -18.21
N GLN A 277 -6.87 0.09 -17.62
CA GLN A 277 -6.53 1.12 -16.63
C GLN A 277 -6.73 0.56 -15.24
N ALA A 278 -5.76 0.79 -14.38
CA ALA A 278 -5.79 0.39 -12.98
C ALA A 278 -5.88 1.62 -12.05
N THR A 279 -6.36 1.42 -10.82
CA THR A 279 -6.44 2.53 -9.85
C THR A 279 -6.34 2.06 -8.40
N ASN A 280 -5.65 2.88 -7.59
CA ASN A 280 -5.79 2.94 -6.15
C ASN A 280 -6.18 4.34 -5.64
N MET A 281 -6.33 5.32 -6.55
CA MET A 281 -6.58 6.72 -6.20
C MET A 281 -7.95 7.24 -6.66
N CYS A 282 -8.43 6.82 -7.83
CA CYS A 282 -9.70 7.32 -8.38
C CYS A 282 -10.91 6.56 -7.84
N VAL A 283 -10.76 5.25 -7.52
CA VAL A 283 -11.79 4.43 -6.88
C VAL A 283 -11.23 3.91 -5.57
N THR A 284 -11.64 4.52 -4.46
CA THR A 284 -11.11 4.26 -3.11
C THR A 284 -12.19 3.90 -2.10
N GLU A 285 -13.45 3.82 -2.54
CA GLU A 285 -14.60 3.41 -1.72
C GLU A 285 -15.70 2.78 -2.59
N PHE A 286 -16.53 1.95 -1.97
CA PHE A 286 -17.57 1.19 -2.67
C PHE A 286 -18.57 2.06 -3.43
N SER A 287 -18.89 3.25 -2.90
CA SER A 287 -19.84 4.18 -3.53
C SER A 287 -19.41 4.70 -4.90
N GLN A 288 -18.12 4.62 -5.24
CA GLN A 288 -17.55 5.08 -6.50
C GLN A 288 -17.56 4.02 -7.60
N ILE A 289 -17.65 2.74 -7.23
CA ILE A 289 -17.64 1.63 -8.19
C ILE A 289 -18.74 1.76 -9.26
N PRO A 290 -20.01 2.09 -8.91
CA PRO A 290 -21.05 2.25 -9.93
C PRO A 290 -20.78 3.35 -10.95
N GLU A 291 -20.14 4.44 -10.56
CA GLU A 291 -19.74 5.51 -11.48
C GLU A 291 -18.59 5.02 -12.38
N SER A 292 -17.57 4.43 -11.80
CA SER A 292 -16.42 3.90 -12.53
C SER A 292 -16.82 2.88 -13.60
N VAL A 293 -17.77 2.00 -13.28
CA VAL A 293 -18.30 1.01 -14.23
C VAL A 293 -19.07 1.69 -15.37
N ARG A 294 -19.90 2.71 -15.07
CA ARG A 294 -20.64 3.43 -16.13
C ARG A 294 -19.74 4.18 -17.10
N GLU A 295 -18.67 4.77 -16.58
CA GLU A 295 -17.68 5.51 -17.38
C GLU A 295 -16.64 4.60 -18.05
N ASP A 296 -16.68 3.29 -17.83
CA ASP A 296 -15.62 2.34 -18.24
C ASP A 296 -14.22 2.83 -17.82
N ALA A 297 -14.15 3.49 -16.66
CA ALA A 297 -12.98 4.27 -16.24
C ALA A 297 -11.79 3.41 -15.89
N VAL A 298 -12.02 2.26 -15.23
CA VAL A 298 -10.96 1.35 -14.80
C VAL A 298 -11.37 -0.11 -15.00
N GLN A 299 -10.38 -0.94 -15.30
CA GLN A 299 -10.53 -2.37 -15.49
C GLN A 299 -9.86 -3.17 -14.36
N VAL A 300 -9.04 -2.50 -13.53
CA VAL A 300 -8.34 -3.14 -12.40
C VAL A 300 -8.43 -2.23 -11.17
N ILE A 301 -8.84 -2.77 -10.02
CA ILE A 301 -8.81 -2.05 -8.75
C ILE A 301 -7.71 -2.64 -7.87
N LEU A 302 -6.81 -1.78 -7.39
CA LEU A 302 -5.77 -2.17 -6.43
C LEU A 302 -6.30 -1.95 -5.01
N GLY A 303 -6.78 -3.04 -4.39
CA GLY A 303 -7.27 -3.02 -3.02
C GLY A 303 -6.12 -2.86 -2.02
N ASP A 304 -6.34 -2.09 -0.96
CA ASP A 304 -5.42 -1.98 0.17
C ASP A 304 -6.22 -2.06 1.46
N HIS A 305 -5.98 -3.09 2.26
CA HIS A 305 -6.72 -3.33 3.48
C HIS A 305 -6.67 -2.14 4.46
N HIS A 306 -5.58 -1.36 4.44
CA HIS A 306 -5.47 -0.16 5.29
C HIS A 306 -6.51 0.91 4.92
N PHE A 307 -6.92 1.00 3.65
CA PHE A 307 -7.79 2.05 3.13
C PHE A 307 -9.23 1.58 2.93
N TRP A 308 -9.45 0.30 2.59
CA TRP A 308 -10.78 -0.24 2.33
C TRP A 308 -11.53 -0.70 3.59
N GLY A 309 -10.86 -0.68 4.77
CA GLY A 309 -11.51 -1.01 6.04
C GLY A 309 -11.26 -2.45 6.51
N GLY A 310 -10.07 -2.98 6.24
CA GLY A 310 -9.63 -4.28 6.71
C GLY A 310 -9.70 -5.39 5.66
N LEU A 311 -9.41 -6.61 6.09
CA LEU A 311 -9.32 -7.77 5.20
C LEU A 311 -10.69 -8.18 4.65
N ARG A 312 -11.75 -8.13 5.49
CA ARG A 312 -13.11 -8.51 5.06
C ARG A 312 -13.66 -7.57 4.00
N ALA A 313 -13.55 -6.26 4.23
CA ALA A 313 -14.02 -5.26 3.27
C ALA A 313 -13.26 -5.36 1.94
N THR A 314 -11.95 -5.61 1.98
CA THR A 314 -11.16 -5.77 0.75
C THR A 314 -11.46 -7.11 0.05
N GLN A 315 -11.80 -8.16 0.79
CA GLN A 315 -12.31 -9.41 0.19
C GLN A 315 -13.68 -9.20 -0.48
N GLU A 316 -14.56 -8.38 0.10
CA GLU A 316 -15.85 -7.99 -0.51
C GLU A 316 -15.63 -7.18 -1.79
N LEU A 317 -14.64 -6.27 -1.80
CA LEU A 317 -14.22 -5.58 -3.02
C LEU A 317 -13.88 -6.58 -4.13
N GLY A 318 -13.13 -7.63 -3.82
CA GLY A 318 -12.79 -8.69 -4.80
C GLY A 318 -14.03 -9.33 -5.43
N ARG A 319 -15.07 -9.62 -4.64
CA ARG A 319 -16.35 -10.17 -5.14
C ARG A 319 -17.10 -9.18 -6.01
N ILE A 320 -17.09 -7.91 -5.65
CA ILE A 320 -17.70 -6.83 -6.45
C ILE A 320 -16.95 -6.67 -7.77
N CYS A 321 -15.62 -6.65 -7.74
CA CYS A 321 -14.81 -6.62 -8.96
C CYS A 321 -15.16 -7.78 -9.90
N GLN A 322 -15.24 -9.00 -9.37
CA GLN A 322 -15.65 -10.18 -10.14
C GLN A 322 -17.06 -10.03 -10.76
N THR A 323 -17.98 -9.38 -10.06
CA THR A 323 -19.37 -9.19 -10.55
C THR A 323 -19.41 -8.26 -11.76
N PHE A 324 -18.51 -7.29 -11.84
CA PHE A 324 -18.43 -6.31 -12.92
C PHE A 324 -17.33 -6.62 -13.95
N ASP A 325 -16.75 -7.84 -13.90
CA ASP A 325 -15.64 -8.26 -14.77
C ASP A 325 -14.40 -7.36 -14.67
N LEU A 326 -14.15 -6.83 -13.46
CA LEU A 326 -12.95 -6.07 -13.15
C LEU A 326 -11.87 -6.99 -12.58
N GLY A 327 -10.63 -6.76 -12.98
CA GLY A 327 -9.45 -7.37 -12.36
C GLY A 327 -9.18 -6.78 -10.99
N MET A 328 -8.36 -7.48 -10.21
CA MET A 328 -7.91 -7.01 -8.91
C MET A 328 -6.41 -7.27 -8.73
N SER A 329 -5.74 -6.29 -8.16
CA SER A 329 -4.42 -6.37 -7.56
C SER A 329 -4.47 -5.78 -6.14
N MET A 330 -3.33 -5.62 -5.50
CA MET A 330 -3.23 -4.91 -4.23
C MET A 330 -2.22 -3.79 -4.31
N HIS A 331 -2.62 -2.62 -3.78
CA HIS A 331 -1.74 -1.49 -3.53
C HIS A 331 -0.90 -1.75 -2.28
N SER A 332 0.30 -1.17 -2.25
CA SER A 332 1.19 -1.19 -1.10
C SER A 332 1.79 0.19 -0.83
N ASN A 333 2.11 0.43 0.41
CA ASN A 333 2.91 1.54 0.91
C ASN A 333 4.02 0.99 1.81
N SER A 334 4.94 1.82 2.31
CA SER A 334 5.99 1.38 3.24
C SER A 334 5.37 0.72 4.48
N HIS A 335 5.69 -0.55 4.72
CA HIS A 335 5.08 -1.36 5.78
C HIS A 335 6.05 -2.40 6.35
N LEU A 336 5.67 -2.98 7.48
CA LEU A 336 6.37 -4.04 8.20
C LEU A 336 5.77 -5.42 7.88
N GLY A 337 6.34 -6.47 8.44
CA GLY A 337 5.94 -7.86 8.22
C GLY A 337 4.51 -8.18 8.66
N ILE A 338 3.94 -7.45 9.61
CA ILE A 338 2.54 -7.59 10.03
C ILE A 338 1.60 -7.28 8.86
N SER A 339 1.77 -6.12 8.23
CA SER A 339 0.98 -5.75 7.03
C SER A 339 1.25 -6.67 5.85
N LEU A 340 2.49 -7.07 5.62
CA LEU A 340 2.82 -8.01 4.55
C LEU A 340 2.04 -9.32 4.71
N MET A 341 2.02 -9.88 5.92
CA MET A 341 1.30 -11.13 6.17
C MET A 341 -0.22 -10.95 6.11
N ALA A 342 -0.73 -9.81 6.54
CA ALA A 342 -2.15 -9.45 6.34
C ALA A 342 -2.51 -9.43 4.84
N MET A 343 -1.65 -8.83 3.98
CA MET A 343 -1.81 -8.86 2.52
C MET A 343 -1.76 -10.29 1.97
N VAL A 344 -0.85 -11.14 2.47
CA VAL A 344 -0.75 -12.55 2.05
C VAL A 344 -2.05 -13.31 2.37
N HIS A 345 -2.59 -13.16 3.58
CA HIS A 345 -3.85 -13.81 3.96
C HIS A 345 -5.04 -13.29 3.13
N LEU A 346 -5.11 -11.98 2.89
CA LEU A 346 -6.14 -11.38 2.05
C LEU A 346 -6.07 -11.89 0.60
N ALA A 347 -4.88 -11.87 0.01
CA ALA A 347 -4.65 -12.39 -1.33
C ALA A 347 -5.01 -13.88 -1.44
N ALA A 348 -4.71 -14.66 -0.40
CA ALA A 348 -5.02 -16.08 -0.34
C ALA A 348 -6.52 -16.38 -0.43
N VAL A 349 -7.38 -15.49 0.10
CA VAL A 349 -8.85 -15.67 0.15
C VAL A 349 -9.60 -14.91 -0.93
N THR A 350 -8.90 -14.21 -1.84
CA THR A 350 -9.51 -13.40 -2.91
C THR A 350 -9.37 -14.12 -4.26
N PRO A 351 -10.41 -14.84 -4.75
CA PRO A 351 -10.30 -15.68 -5.94
C PRO A 351 -9.93 -14.92 -7.21
N ASN A 352 -10.48 -13.71 -7.39
CA ASN A 352 -10.25 -12.91 -8.59
C ASN A 352 -9.07 -11.92 -8.47
N LEU A 353 -8.12 -12.20 -7.61
CA LEU A 353 -6.81 -11.53 -7.63
C LEU A 353 -6.07 -12.03 -8.89
N THR A 354 -6.13 -11.23 -9.95
CA THR A 354 -5.72 -11.62 -11.31
C THR A 354 -4.36 -11.05 -11.69
N TYR A 355 -3.83 -10.13 -10.88
CA TYR A 355 -2.54 -9.48 -11.09
C TYR A 355 -1.64 -9.68 -9.88
N ASP A 356 -0.33 -9.69 -10.09
CA ASP A 356 0.65 -9.77 -9.02
C ASP A 356 0.51 -8.57 -8.07
N VAL A 357 0.75 -8.80 -6.79
CA VAL A 357 0.56 -7.82 -5.72
C VAL A 357 1.74 -6.86 -5.64
N ASP A 358 1.49 -5.56 -5.49
CA ASP A 358 2.54 -4.59 -5.21
C ASP A 358 3.09 -4.77 -3.79
N THR A 359 4.37 -4.50 -3.59
CA THR A 359 4.93 -4.45 -2.25
C THR A 359 6.12 -3.50 -2.12
N HIS A 360 6.08 -2.63 -1.08
CA HIS A 360 7.22 -1.82 -0.67
C HIS A 360 8.20 -2.59 0.23
N TYR A 361 7.88 -3.79 0.63
CA TYR A 361 8.63 -4.54 1.64
C TYR A 361 10.11 -4.75 1.31
N PRO A 362 10.54 -4.93 0.03
CA PRO A 362 11.95 -4.97 -0.31
C PRO A 362 12.73 -3.71 0.12
N TRP A 363 12.09 -2.54 0.14
CA TRP A 363 12.69 -1.28 0.55
C TRP A 363 12.93 -1.15 2.05
N LEU A 364 12.25 -1.95 2.88
CA LEU A 364 12.49 -2.01 4.31
C LEU A 364 13.89 -2.53 4.61
N HIS A 365 14.65 -1.81 5.43
CA HIS A 365 15.94 -2.29 5.89
C HIS A 365 15.75 -3.43 6.92
N GLU A 366 16.59 -4.47 6.85
CA GLU A 366 16.46 -5.68 7.67
C GLU A 366 16.43 -5.40 9.18
N SER A 367 17.21 -4.41 9.65
CA SER A 367 17.26 -4.02 11.07
C SER A 367 16.04 -3.27 11.59
N ASP A 368 15.11 -2.87 10.70
CA ASP A 368 13.91 -2.14 11.05
C ASP A 368 12.66 -3.03 11.13
N GLU A 369 12.80 -4.29 10.73
CA GLU A 369 11.73 -5.28 10.89
C GLU A 369 11.49 -5.60 12.37
N ILE A 370 10.21 -5.80 12.72
CA ILE A 370 9.77 -6.07 14.10
C ILE A 370 9.17 -7.47 14.31
N VAL A 371 9.13 -8.30 13.26
CA VAL A 371 8.68 -9.69 13.43
C VAL A 371 9.84 -10.60 13.80
N GLU A 372 9.55 -11.64 14.59
CA GLU A 372 10.54 -12.65 14.96
C GLU A 372 11.11 -13.33 13.71
N GLY A 373 12.41 -13.61 13.74
CA GLY A 373 13.11 -14.18 12.59
C GLY A 373 13.57 -13.15 11.55
N GLY A 374 13.27 -11.84 11.73
CA GLY A 374 13.69 -10.75 10.88
C GLY A 374 12.89 -10.64 9.58
N LYS A 375 13.47 -10.00 8.57
CA LYS A 375 12.79 -9.68 7.30
C LYS A 375 12.33 -10.94 6.56
N ILE A 376 11.03 -11.00 6.24
CA ILE A 376 10.40 -12.09 5.49
C ILE A 376 10.96 -12.10 4.06
N LYS A 377 11.36 -13.28 3.58
CA LYS A 377 12.01 -13.44 2.27
C LYS A 377 11.02 -13.93 1.22
N PHE A 378 11.12 -13.34 0.03
CA PHE A 378 10.44 -13.85 -1.15
C PHE A 378 11.19 -15.07 -1.70
N THR A 379 10.43 -16.03 -2.21
CA THR A 379 10.97 -17.20 -2.92
C THR A 379 10.33 -17.25 -4.30
N ASN A 380 11.12 -17.04 -5.34
CA ASN A 380 10.63 -16.93 -6.72
C ASN A 380 9.49 -15.90 -6.85
N GLY A 381 9.65 -14.72 -6.24
CA GLY A 381 8.66 -13.65 -6.25
C GLY A 381 7.41 -13.91 -5.41
N GLN A 382 7.41 -14.95 -4.58
CA GLN A 382 6.22 -15.37 -3.84
C GLN A 382 6.47 -15.46 -2.34
N ILE A 383 5.37 -15.33 -1.58
CA ILE A 383 5.31 -15.69 -0.16
C ILE A 383 4.27 -16.79 0.00
N ALA A 384 4.67 -17.89 0.66
CA ALA A 384 3.76 -18.97 0.99
C ALA A 384 2.71 -18.51 2.01
N VAL A 385 1.46 -18.92 1.83
CA VAL A 385 0.40 -18.68 2.81
C VAL A 385 0.62 -19.60 3.99
N PRO A 386 0.88 -19.09 5.22
CA PRO A 386 1.19 -19.94 6.36
C PRO A 386 -0.01 -20.79 6.79
N ASP A 387 0.29 -21.97 7.34
CA ASP A 387 -0.67 -22.83 8.03
C ASP A 387 -0.62 -22.64 9.56
N THR A 388 0.27 -21.76 10.04
CA THR A 388 0.38 -21.41 11.45
C THR A 388 -0.75 -20.50 11.91
N PRO A 389 -1.14 -20.52 13.20
CA PRO A 389 -2.24 -19.72 13.72
C PRO A 389 -2.04 -18.21 13.53
N GLY A 390 -3.15 -17.49 13.39
CA GLY A 390 -3.15 -16.03 13.21
C GLY A 390 -2.56 -15.61 11.87
N LEU A 391 -1.78 -14.54 11.86
CA LEU A 391 -1.05 -14.06 10.67
C LEU A 391 0.18 -14.91 10.34
N GLY A 392 0.54 -15.87 11.21
CA GLY A 392 1.71 -16.71 11.02
C GLY A 392 3.04 -16.04 11.32
N VAL A 393 3.01 -14.89 11.99
CA VAL A 393 4.18 -14.15 12.48
C VAL A 393 3.98 -13.74 13.93
N GLU A 394 5.09 -13.65 14.68
CA GLU A 394 5.11 -13.11 16.03
C GLU A 394 5.92 -11.82 16.07
N VAL A 395 5.60 -10.95 17.01
CA VAL A 395 6.29 -9.65 17.16
C VAL A 395 7.47 -9.79 18.12
N ASP A 396 8.68 -9.46 17.66
CA ASP A 396 9.86 -9.25 18.50
C ASP A 396 9.65 -7.99 19.35
N ARG A 397 9.42 -8.18 20.64
CA ARG A 397 9.14 -7.10 21.59
C ARG A 397 10.31 -6.14 21.76
N ASP A 398 11.53 -6.63 21.65
CA ASP A 398 12.73 -5.80 21.76
C ASP A 398 12.91 -4.95 20.47
N ALA A 399 12.65 -5.53 19.29
CA ALA A 399 12.66 -4.80 18.05
C ALA A 399 11.55 -3.72 18.01
N LEU A 400 10.34 -4.07 18.46
CA LEU A 400 9.22 -3.12 18.62
C LEU A 400 9.61 -1.96 19.57
N ALA A 401 10.23 -2.26 20.71
CA ALA A 401 10.69 -1.24 21.66
C ALA A 401 11.74 -0.31 21.02
N ARG A 402 12.73 -0.85 20.32
CA ARG A 402 13.75 -0.05 19.59
C ARG A 402 13.13 0.85 18.53
N ALA A 403 12.17 0.33 17.76
CA ALA A 403 11.47 1.11 16.73
C ALA A 403 10.59 2.22 17.34
N HIS A 404 9.99 1.97 18.50
CA HIS A 404 9.27 2.98 19.28
C HIS A 404 10.20 4.05 19.86
N GLU A 405 11.33 3.67 20.45
CA GLU A 405 12.34 4.63 20.95
C GLU A 405 12.85 5.52 19.82
N ARG A 406 13.05 4.98 18.62
CA ARG A 406 13.38 5.77 17.42
C ARG A 406 12.28 6.78 17.12
N PHE A 407 11.01 6.35 17.09
CA PHE A 407 9.88 7.25 16.89
C PHE A 407 9.88 8.40 17.91
N LEU A 408 10.14 8.13 19.20
CA LEU A 408 10.18 9.18 20.23
C LEU A 408 11.32 10.18 20.03
N ARG A 409 12.45 9.74 19.50
CA ARG A 409 13.67 10.53 19.31
C ARG A 409 13.63 11.43 18.09
N ILE A 410 13.06 10.97 16.97
CA ILE A 410 12.99 11.72 15.71
C ILE A 410 11.93 12.84 15.76
N SER A 411 12.08 13.83 14.87
CA SER A 411 11.10 14.93 14.75
C SER A 411 10.02 14.68 13.70
N TYR A 412 10.20 13.70 12.85
CA TYR A 412 9.25 13.32 11.79
C TYR A 412 7.98 12.71 12.40
N ARG A 413 6.81 13.17 11.98
CA ARG A 413 5.50 12.67 12.45
C ARG A 413 4.61 12.34 11.26
N ASP A 414 3.69 13.24 10.90
CA ASP A 414 2.90 13.10 9.69
C ASP A 414 3.81 13.24 8.47
N ARG A 415 3.63 12.37 7.49
CA ARG A 415 4.46 12.32 6.29
C ARG A 415 4.33 13.62 5.48
N ASP A 416 5.47 14.22 5.14
CA ASP A 416 5.55 15.46 4.36
C ASP A 416 6.60 15.39 3.24
N ASP A 417 6.37 14.51 2.26
CA ASP A 417 7.22 14.34 1.08
C ASP A 417 7.42 15.66 0.30
N VAL A 418 6.43 16.54 0.33
CA VAL A 418 6.47 17.85 -0.32
C VAL A 418 7.40 18.80 0.41
N GLY A 419 7.28 18.89 1.72
CA GLY A 419 8.18 19.71 2.55
C GLY A 419 9.61 19.20 2.49
N TYR A 420 9.80 17.88 2.46
CA TYR A 420 11.13 17.32 2.32
C TYR A 420 11.72 17.59 0.92
N ALA A 421 10.94 17.51 -0.15
CA ALA A 421 11.39 17.91 -1.49
C ALA A 421 11.80 19.38 -1.54
N ARG A 422 11.08 20.27 -0.85
CA ARG A 422 11.47 21.68 -0.72
C ARG A 422 12.78 21.88 0.03
N LYS A 423 13.06 21.04 1.02
CA LYS A 423 14.31 21.08 1.79
C LYS A 423 15.52 20.62 1.00
N VAL A 424 15.38 19.56 0.19
CA VAL A 424 16.54 18.85 -0.38
C VAL A 424 16.68 18.95 -1.91
N ILE A 425 15.62 19.35 -2.62
CA ILE A 425 15.63 19.45 -4.10
C ILE A 425 15.49 20.91 -4.55
N ASP A 426 14.34 21.53 -4.28
CA ASP A 426 14.02 22.90 -4.71
C ASP A 426 13.10 23.57 -3.70
N PRO A 427 13.51 24.71 -3.08
CA PRO A 427 12.65 25.44 -2.14
C PRO A 427 11.28 25.84 -2.72
N ASN A 428 11.15 25.91 -4.04
CA ASN A 428 9.89 26.25 -4.74
C ASN A 428 9.12 25.00 -5.20
N TRP A 429 9.51 23.80 -4.74
CA TRP A 429 8.87 22.56 -5.16
C TRP A 429 7.35 22.63 -5.02
N SER A 430 6.66 22.31 -6.12
CA SER A 430 5.19 22.27 -6.20
C SER A 430 4.71 20.82 -6.26
N SER A 431 3.73 20.51 -5.42
CA SER A 431 2.99 19.24 -5.48
C SER A 431 1.75 19.29 -6.35
N ALA A 432 1.53 20.41 -7.08
CA ALA A 432 0.35 20.55 -7.93
C ALA A 432 0.34 19.49 -9.03
N LEU A 433 -0.79 18.81 -9.18
CA LEU A 433 -1.03 17.82 -10.23
C LEU A 433 -2.27 18.26 -11.04
N PRO A 434 -2.36 17.94 -12.34
CA PRO A 434 -1.32 17.27 -13.11
C PRO A 434 -0.09 18.16 -13.32
N ARG A 435 1.07 17.52 -13.50
CA ARG A 435 2.34 18.21 -13.76
C ARG A 435 2.69 18.23 -15.26
N TRP A 436 2.26 17.20 -15.98
CA TRP A 436 2.57 16.97 -17.39
C TRP A 436 1.33 16.86 -18.26
#